data_82ceb31b3832e494a5c3fbb842cb2d75
#
_entry.id   82ceb31b3832e494a5c3fbb842cb2d75
#
_cell.length_a   1.000
_cell.length_b   1.000
_cell.length_c   1.000
_cell.angle_alpha   90.00
_cell.angle_beta   90.00
_cell.angle_gamma   90.00
#
_symmetry.space_group_name_H-M   'P 1'
#
loop_
_entity.id
_entity.type
_entity.pdbx_description
1 polymer ?
#
loop_
_entity_poly.entity_id
_entity_poly.type
_entity_poly.pdbx_seq_one_letter_code
_entity_poly.pdbx_strand_id
1 'polypeptide(L)'
;MKFRTLGRTGLELSEVGYGAWGIGGVQWTGGDDQEAIRALNQAIDQGLNFIDTALAYGKGHSERLVGEVVRSRSEQIYVATKIPPLNLEWPARDVPLGEVFPADHIIKCTEKSLRNLGVETIDLQQLHVWTDIWAEDAEWLEALTKLREQGKIRYLGLSLNDYQPANSIKALRGGHIDAVQVIYNIFEQAPEDELFPVCRELNIGVLARVPFDEGGLTGAIRPDTVFPESDFRSFFFRGDRRQKVFDRVERLKLLLNHEAMSLPELALRYVLSDDAVSTVIPGMRTSRNVNSNISWSDGRRLSPDMKWRLKQFAWDRTGEW
;
A
#
# COMPACT_ATOMS: atom_id res chain seq x y z
N MET A 1 -4.46 -1.78 19.30
CA MET A 1 -3.85 -1.05 18.16
C MET A 1 -2.62 -0.30 18.65
N LYS A 2 -1.49 -0.38 17.93
CA LYS A 2 -0.29 0.44 18.13
C LYS A 2 -0.24 1.51 17.03
N PHE A 3 0.50 2.60 17.32
CA PHE A 3 0.62 3.74 16.41
C PHE A 3 2.08 4.01 16.13
N ARG A 4 2.35 4.58 14.95
CA ARG A 4 3.68 5.04 14.51
C ARG A 4 3.55 6.36 13.76
N THR A 5 4.58 7.18 13.86
CA THR A 5 4.62 8.46 13.14
C THR A 5 4.88 8.24 11.65
N LEU A 6 4.15 8.91 10.78
CA LEU A 6 4.40 8.93 9.34
C LEU A 6 5.56 9.89 9.03
N GLY A 7 6.78 9.44 9.28
CA GLY A 7 7.98 10.22 9.02
C GLY A 7 7.88 11.66 9.53
N ARG A 8 8.37 12.62 8.74
CA ARG A 8 8.39 14.06 9.09
C ARG A 8 7.02 14.74 9.10
N THR A 9 5.95 14.06 8.69
CA THR A 9 4.60 14.65 8.70
C THR A 9 4.07 14.86 10.11
N GLY A 10 4.57 14.12 11.11
CA GLY A 10 4.09 14.14 12.47
C GLY A 10 2.72 13.46 12.67
N LEU A 11 2.14 12.88 11.63
CA LEU A 11 0.87 12.14 11.75
C LEU A 11 1.09 10.81 12.48
N GLU A 12 0.33 10.60 13.57
CA GLU A 12 0.33 9.33 14.31
C GLU A 12 -0.68 8.38 13.67
N LEU A 13 -0.20 7.42 12.88
CA LEU A 13 -1.01 6.44 12.19
C LEU A 13 -1.05 5.11 12.94
N SER A 14 -2.19 4.42 12.88
CA SER A 14 -2.24 3.01 13.26
C SER A 14 -1.23 2.21 12.43
N GLU A 15 -0.38 1.38 13.07
CA GLU A 15 0.66 0.62 12.38
C GLU A 15 0.08 -0.42 11.39
N VAL A 16 -1.23 -0.72 11.52
CA VAL A 16 -2.04 -1.43 10.53
C VAL A 16 -3.10 -0.47 10.02
N GLY A 17 -3.01 -0.08 8.77
CA GLY A 17 -3.98 0.72 8.04
C GLY A 17 -4.90 -0.17 7.19
N TYR A 18 -5.91 0.42 6.57
CA TYR A 18 -6.87 -0.27 5.71
C TYR A 18 -6.50 -0.10 4.23
N GLY A 19 -6.13 -1.20 3.55
CA GLY A 19 -5.96 -1.22 2.10
C GLY A 19 -7.30 -1.40 1.38
N ALA A 20 -7.77 -0.34 0.71
CA ALA A 20 -9.10 -0.28 0.13
C ALA A 20 -9.16 -0.71 -1.36
N TRP A 21 -8.12 -1.33 -1.91
CA TRP A 21 -8.17 -1.81 -3.29
C TRP A 21 -9.25 -2.87 -3.50
N GLY A 22 -9.33 -3.82 -2.60
CA GLY A 22 -10.26 -4.95 -2.67
C GLY A 22 -11.75 -4.56 -2.62
N ILE A 23 -12.10 -3.34 -2.19
CA ILE A 23 -13.47 -2.82 -2.19
C ILE A 23 -13.82 -1.99 -3.43
N GLY A 24 -12.87 -1.83 -4.37
CA GLY A 24 -13.10 -1.12 -5.63
C GLY A 24 -14.01 -1.85 -6.63
N GLY A 25 -14.25 -3.13 -6.44
CA GLY A 25 -15.27 -3.91 -7.18
C GLY A 25 -14.88 -4.39 -8.57
N VAL A 26 -13.74 -3.96 -9.15
CA VAL A 26 -13.40 -4.27 -10.56
C VAL A 26 -12.32 -5.35 -10.68
N GLN A 27 -11.23 -5.24 -9.95
CA GLN A 27 -10.06 -6.13 -10.06
C GLN A 27 -10.02 -7.22 -8.99
N TRP A 28 -10.85 -7.10 -7.96
CA TRP A 28 -11.06 -8.10 -6.92
C TRP A 28 -12.54 -8.51 -6.94
N THR A 29 -12.81 -9.70 -7.44
CA THR A 29 -14.20 -10.19 -7.57
C THR A 29 -14.80 -10.63 -6.23
N GLY A 30 -16.13 -10.65 -6.14
CA GLY A 30 -16.87 -11.14 -4.96
C GLY A 30 -16.91 -10.16 -3.79
N GLY A 31 -16.78 -8.84 -4.03
CA GLY A 31 -17.01 -7.80 -3.04
C GLY A 31 -18.49 -7.41 -2.94
N ASP A 32 -18.91 -7.05 -1.74
CA ASP A 32 -20.22 -6.46 -1.43
C ASP A 32 -19.99 -5.13 -0.70
N ASP A 33 -20.61 -4.06 -1.18
CA ASP A 33 -20.42 -2.71 -0.65
C ASP A 33 -20.84 -2.59 0.82
N GLN A 34 -21.93 -3.26 1.20
CA GLN A 34 -22.42 -3.24 2.58
C GLN A 34 -21.45 -3.99 3.52
N GLU A 35 -20.86 -5.08 3.05
CA GLU A 35 -19.82 -5.78 3.81
C GLU A 35 -18.57 -4.93 3.92
N ALA A 36 -18.16 -4.25 2.85
CA ALA A 36 -17.03 -3.33 2.85
C ALA A 36 -17.22 -2.16 3.84
N ILE A 37 -18.40 -1.53 3.84
CA ILE A 37 -18.76 -0.46 4.80
C ILE A 37 -18.74 -0.99 6.24
N ARG A 38 -19.29 -2.19 6.49
CA ARG A 38 -19.25 -2.81 7.83
C ARG A 38 -17.80 -3.09 8.26
N ALA A 39 -16.96 -3.61 7.35
CA ALA A 39 -15.55 -3.89 7.64
C ALA A 39 -14.75 -2.61 7.93
N LEU A 40 -14.97 -1.52 7.17
CA LEU A 40 -14.36 -0.21 7.42
C LEU A 40 -14.74 0.33 8.80
N ASN A 41 -16.05 0.36 9.12
CA ASN A 41 -16.52 0.82 10.43
C ASN A 41 -15.93 -0.03 11.57
N GLN A 42 -15.94 -1.34 11.42
CA GLN A 42 -15.37 -2.24 12.42
C GLN A 42 -13.86 -2.03 12.61
N ALA A 43 -13.12 -1.73 11.56
CA ALA A 43 -11.70 -1.42 11.67
C ALA A 43 -11.47 -0.14 12.49
N ILE A 44 -12.25 0.90 12.23
CA ILE A 44 -12.21 2.17 12.96
C ILE A 44 -12.59 1.95 14.42
N ASP A 45 -13.65 1.19 14.72
CA ASP A 45 -14.07 0.82 16.09
C ASP A 45 -12.96 0.11 16.88
N GLN A 46 -12.04 -0.58 16.18
CA GLN A 46 -10.87 -1.22 16.78
C GLN A 46 -9.63 -0.31 16.85
N GLY A 47 -9.79 0.99 16.55
CA GLY A 47 -8.77 2.02 16.68
C GLY A 47 -7.90 2.23 15.44
N LEU A 48 -8.28 1.68 14.27
CA LEU A 48 -7.64 2.01 13.01
C LEU A 48 -7.97 3.47 12.64
N ASN A 49 -6.95 4.26 12.24
CA ASN A 49 -7.12 5.65 11.85
C ASN A 49 -6.51 6.02 10.51
N PHE A 50 -6.09 5.03 9.71
CA PHE A 50 -5.50 5.27 8.39
C PHE A 50 -6.11 4.38 7.31
N ILE A 51 -6.57 4.99 6.22
CA ILE A 51 -7.18 4.30 5.07
C ILE A 51 -6.46 4.71 3.79
N ASP A 52 -5.95 3.72 3.04
CA ASP A 52 -5.34 3.92 1.73
C ASP A 52 -6.29 3.48 0.62
N THR A 53 -6.65 4.41 -0.26
CA THR A 53 -7.47 4.19 -1.46
C THR A 53 -6.77 4.71 -2.71
N ALA A 54 -7.45 4.72 -3.86
CA ALA A 54 -6.98 5.34 -5.09
C ALA A 54 -8.14 5.66 -6.05
N LEU A 55 -7.98 6.72 -6.86
CA LEU A 55 -8.94 7.07 -7.90
C LEU A 55 -9.11 5.94 -8.93
N ALA A 56 -8.03 5.17 -9.19
CA ALA A 56 -8.07 4.01 -10.09
C ALA A 56 -8.92 2.86 -9.55
N TYR A 57 -9.12 2.74 -8.23
CA TYR A 57 -9.85 1.62 -7.64
C TYR A 57 -11.35 1.71 -7.93
N GLY A 58 -11.78 0.94 -8.94
CA GLY A 58 -13.15 1.00 -9.44
C GLY A 58 -13.56 2.36 -9.99
N LYS A 59 -12.62 3.10 -10.60
CA LYS A 59 -12.87 4.46 -11.13
C LYS A 59 -13.46 5.40 -10.07
N GLY A 60 -12.89 5.36 -8.86
CA GLY A 60 -13.31 6.15 -7.70
C GLY A 60 -14.41 5.50 -6.85
N HIS A 61 -14.81 4.25 -7.14
CA HIS A 61 -15.80 3.55 -6.32
C HIS A 61 -15.30 3.36 -4.89
N SER A 62 -14.07 2.87 -4.72
CA SER A 62 -13.43 2.74 -3.41
C SER A 62 -13.38 4.07 -2.65
N GLU A 63 -13.03 5.18 -3.32
CA GLU A 63 -13.02 6.51 -2.68
C GLU A 63 -14.40 6.92 -2.17
N ARG A 64 -15.49 6.61 -2.91
CA ARG A 64 -16.86 6.93 -2.47
C ARG A 64 -17.27 6.14 -1.23
N LEU A 65 -16.97 4.84 -1.17
CA LEU A 65 -17.24 4.01 0.01
C LEU A 65 -16.42 4.49 1.23
N VAL A 66 -15.14 4.77 1.04
CA VAL A 66 -14.27 5.34 2.09
C VAL A 66 -14.83 6.68 2.57
N GLY A 67 -15.18 7.57 1.64
CA GLY A 67 -15.73 8.89 1.95
C GLY A 67 -17.06 8.82 2.70
N GLU A 68 -17.97 7.88 2.36
CA GLU A 68 -19.20 7.64 3.09
C GLU A 68 -18.93 7.31 4.55
N VAL A 69 -18.01 6.39 4.81
CA VAL A 69 -17.65 5.98 6.17
C VAL A 69 -16.97 7.11 6.92
N VAL A 70 -15.93 7.72 6.34
CA VAL A 70 -15.14 8.77 7.02
C VAL A 70 -16.00 9.95 7.44
N ARG A 71 -16.92 10.40 6.58
CA ARG A 71 -17.84 11.51 6.91
C ARG A 71 -18.88 11.17 7.97
N SER A 72 -19.16 9.90 8.19
CA SER A 72 -20.11 9.45 9.22
C SER A 72 -19.48 9.29 10.61
N ARG A 73 -18.16 9.41 10.70
CA ARG A 73 -17.36 9.19 11.92
C ARG A 73 -16.89 10.49 12.55
N SER A 74 -16.76 10.50 13.87
CA SER A 74 -16.21 11.64 14.63
C SER A 74 -14.73 11.50 14.97
N GLU A 75 -14.18 10.30 14.81
CA GLU A 75 -12.77 10.02 15.06
C GLU A 75 -11.88 10.68 14.00
N GLN A 76 -10.65 11.01 14.38
CA GLN A 76 -9.65 11.47 13.42
C GLN A 76 -9.20 10.29 12.56
N ILE A 77 -9.57 10.32 11.28
CA ILE A 77 -9.19 9.31 10.29
C ILE A 77 -8.40 10.01 9.18
N TYR A 78 -7.22 9.52 8.89
CA TYR A 78 -6.37 10.01 7.81
C TYR A 78 -6.60 9.19 6.55
N VAL A 79 -6.72 9.86 5.40
CA VAL A 79 -6.97 9.24 4.11
C VAL A 79 -5.85 9.52 3.13
N ALA A 80 -5.27 8.44 2.58
CA ALA A 80 -4.40 8.51 1.43
C ALA A 80 -5.14 8.10 0.16
N THR A 81 -4.91 8.85 -0.94
CA THR A 81 -5.37 8.45 -2.28
C THR A 81 -4.30 8.71 -3.33
N LYS A 82 -4.56 8.29 -4.58
CA LYS A 82 -3.54 8.27 -5.63
C LYS A 82 -4.07 8.79 -6.96
N ILE A 83 -3.22 9.58 -7.63
CA ILE A 83 -3.43 10.05 -9.01
C ILE A 83 -2.95 8.93 -9.94
N PRO A 84 -3.81 8.32 -10.77
CA PRO A 84 -3.38 7.33 -11.74
C PRO A 84 -2.56 7.97 -12.86
N PRO A 85 -1.65 7.24 -13.52
CA PRO A 85 -1.00 7.71 -14.72
C PRO A 85 -2.03 7.96 -15.83
N LEU A 86 -1.86 9.04 -16.60
CA LEU A 86 -2.77 9.40 -17.69
C LEU A 86 -2.81 8.33 -18.79
N ASN A 87 -1.67 7.75 -19.12
CA ASN A 87 -1.52 6.67 -20.09
C ASN A 87 -2.02 5.30 -19.61
N LEU A 88 -2.41 5.18 -18.34
CA LEU A 88 -2.88 3.94 -17.69
C LEU A 88 -1.88 2.78 -17.77
N GLU A 89 -0.58 3.05 -17.79
CA GLU A 89 0.46 2.04 -17.77
C GLU A 89 1.00 1.79 -16.37
N TRP A 90 1.09 0.53 -15.96
CA TRP A 90 1.70 0.02 -14.75
C TRP A 90 2.61 -1.18 -15.08
N PRO A 91 3.87 -1.18 -14.64
CA PRO A 91 4.62 -0.09 -13.98
C PRO A 91 4.88 1.10 -14.91
N ALA A 92 5.28 2.24 -14.35
CA ALA A 92 5.75 3.37 -15.14
C ALA A 92 6.94 2.98 -16.00
N ARG A 93 6.99 3.50 -17.20
CA ARG A 93 8.14 3.40 -18.11
C ARG A 93 8.89 4.72 -18.17
N ASP A 94 10.12 4.68 -18.68
CA ASP A 94 10.95 5.85 -18.90
C ASP A 94 10.47 6.63 -20.15
N VAL A 95 9.36 7.34 -19.98
CA VAL A 95 8.74 8.23 -20.97
C VAL A 95 8.65 9.65 -20.40
N PRO A 96 8.47 10.71 -21.23
CA PRO A 96 8.31 12.07 -20.73
C PRO A 96 7.19 12.20 -19.69
N LEU A 97 7.42 12.99 -18.64
CA LEU A 97 6.44 13.22 -17.58
C LEU A 97 5.08 13.67 -18.10
N GLY A 98 5.06 14.57 -19.09
CA GLY A 98 3.83 15.10 -19.68
C GLY A 98 2.90 14.07 -20.31
N GLU A 99 3.39 12.86 -20.64
CA GLU A 99 2.57 11.73 -21.10
C GLU A 99 1.90 10.99 -19.94
N VAL A 100 2.40 11.16 -18.71
CA VAL A 100 1.99 10.38 -17.53
C VAL A 100 1.33 11.24 -16.47
N PHE A 101 1.94 12.35 -16.08
CA PHE A 101 1.45 13.26 -15.04
C PHE A 101 1.51 14.75 -15.45
N PRO A 102 0.86 15.17 -16.56
CA PRO A 102 0.77 16.60 -16.87
C PRO A 102 0.00 17.33 -15.76
N ALA A 103 0.35 18.59 -15.50
CA ALA A 103 -0.20 19.39 -14.39
C ALA A 103 -1.73 19.39 -14.34
N ASP A 104 -2.38 19.56 -15.49
CA ASP A 104 -3.85 19.55 -15.60
C ASP A 104 -4.46 18.22 -15.17
N HIS A 105 -3.81 17.09 -15.48
CA HIS A 105 -4.26 15.77 -15.06
C HIS A 105 -4.14 15.60 -13.55
N ILE A 106 -3.01 16.01 -12.97
CA ILE A 106 -2.79 16.01 -11.51
C ILE A 106 -3.93 16.77 -10.81
N ILE A 107 -4.20 17.99 -11.25
CA ILE A 107 -5.23 18.84 -10.65
C ILE A 107 -6.63 18.21 -10.80
N LYS A 108 -7.00 17.79 -12.02
CA LYS A 108 -8.32 17.17 -12.29
C LYS A 108 -8.55 15.90 -11.47
N CYS A 109 -7.53 15.04 -11.36
CA CYS A 109 -7.63 13.81 -10.57
C CYS A 109 -7.78 14.11 -9.08
N THR A 110 -6.99 15.03 -8.52
CA THR A 110 -7.10 15.44 -7.12
C THR A 110 -8.47 16.01 -6.80
N GLU A 111 -8.98 16.91 -7.63
CA GLU A 111 -10.32 17.46 -7.45
C GLU A 111 -11.43 16.41 -7.56
N LYS A 112 -11.25 15.42 -8.42
CA LYS A 112 -12.18 14.28 -8.52
C LYS A 112 -12.13 13.42 -7.27
N SER A 113 -10.93 13.15 -6.72
CA SER A 113 -10.77 12.41 -5.46
C SER A 113 -11.41 13.14 -4.28
N LEU A 114 -11.22 14.46 -4.15
CA LEU A 114 -11.89 15.27 -3.14
C LEU A 114 -13.42 15.13 -3.20
N ARG A 115 -14.00 15.21 -4.43
CA ARG A 115 -15.45 15.01 -4.62
C ARG A 115 -15.91 13.60 -4.27
N ASN A 116 -15.16 12.57 -4.66
CA ASN A 116 -15.49 11.17 -4.36
C ASN A 116 -15.46 10.90 -2.85
N LEU A 117 -14.42 11.37 -2.17
CA LEU A 117 -14.26 11.27 -0.71
C LEU A 117 -15.24 12.18 0.04
N GLY A 118 -15.67 13.28 -0.58
CA GLY A 118 -16.52 14.30 0.04
C GLY A 118 -15.81 15.03 1.19
N VAL A 119 -14.50 15.28 1.03
CA VAL A 119 -13.66 16.02 1.98
C VAL A 119 -13.08 17.26 1.31
N GLU A 120 -12.71 18.26 2.11
CA GLU A 120 -12.07 19.48 1.60
C GLU A 120 -10.57 19.31 1.41
N THR A 121 -9.94 18.41 2.19
CA THR A 121 -8.50 18.18 2.18
C THR A 121 -8.20 16.68 2.20
N ILE A 122 -7.30 16.21 1.32
CA ILE A 122 -6.73 14.87 1.34
C ILE A 122 -5.47 14.91 2.22
N ASP A 123 -5.33 13.97 3.17
CA ASP A 123 -4.17 13.96 4.07
C ASP A 123 -2.88 13.60 3.33
N LEU A 124 -2.90 12.54 2.50
CA LEU A 124 -1.74 12.12 1.69
C LEU A 124 -2.16 11.90 0.23
N GLN A 125 -1.71 12.77 -0.67
CA GLN A 125 -1.89 12.61 -2.11
C GLN A 125 -0.64 11.99 -2.71
N GLN A 126 -0.80 10.91 -3.47
CA GLN A 126 0.31 10.16 -4.07
C GLN A 126 0.22 10.17 -5.60
N LEU A 127 1.37 10.19 -6.29
CA LEU A 127 1.46 9.72 -7.68
C LEU A 127 1.46 8.18 -7.67
N HIS A 128 0.62 7.54 -8.50
CA HIS A 128 0.35 6.09 -8.37
C HIS A 128 1.44 5.19 -8.97
N VAL A 129 2.37 5.77 -9.72
CA VAL A 129 3.59 5.16 -10.24
C VAL A 129 4.70 6.20 -10.24
N TRP A 130 5.98 5.75 -10.30
CA TRP A 130 7.11 6.67 -10.33
C TRP A 130 8.32 6.08 -11.05
N THR A 131 9.09 6.94 -11.72
CA THR A 131 10.45 6.69 -12.16
C THR A 131 11.31 7.94 -11.92
N ASP A 132 12.58 7.75 -11.52
CA ASP A 132 13.47 8.86 -11.14
C ASP A 132 13.95 9.73 -12.31
N ILE A 133 13.62 9.38 -13.56
CA ILE A 133 13.82 10.28 -14.70
C ILE A 133 13.00 11.58 -14.57
N TRP A 134 11.86 11.53 -13.82
CA TRP A 134 10.98 12.68 -13.58
C TRP A 134 11.40 13.52 -12.38
N ALA A 135 12.41 13.11 -11.63
CA ALA A 135 12.74 13.75 -10.35
C ALA A 135 13.17 15.22 -10.49
N GLU A 136 13.74 15.60 -11.64
CA GLU A 136 14.17 16.99 -11.94
C GLU A 136 13.12 17.79 -12.73
N ASP A 137 12.02 17.17 -13.13
CA ASP A 137 10.94 17.87 -13.82
C ASP A 137 10.13 18.68 -12.80
N ALA A 138 9.97 19.98 -13.04
CA ALA A 138 9.30 20.86 -12.10
C ALA A 138 7.78 20.76 -12.15
N GLU A 139 7.19 20.32 -13.27
CA GLU A 139 5.75 20.43 -13.55
C GLU A 139 4.90 19.69 -12.52
N TRP A 140 5.26 18.43 -12.19
CA TRP A 140 4.51 17.65 -11.20
C TRP A 140 4.57 18.27 -9.81
N LEU A 141 5.74 18.79 -9.43
CA LEU A 141 5.97 19.39 -8.12
C LEU A 141 5.23 20.72 -7.98
N GLU A 142 5.26 21.56 -9.01
CA GLU A 142 4.51 22.84 -9.04
C GLU A 142 3.01 22.60 -8.92
N ALA A 143 2.46 21.62 -9.67
CA ALA A 143 1.05 21.26 -9.61
C ALA A 143 0.62 20.79 -8.21
N LEU A 144 1.38 19.88 -7.58
CA LEU A 144 1.10 19.38 -6.24
C LEU A 144 1.32 20.46 -5.16
N THR A 145 2.35 21.29 -5.29
CA THR A 145 2.61 22.41 -4.38
C THR A 145 1.45 23.41 -4.39
N LYS A 146 0.96 23.77 -5.58
CA LYS A 146 -0.22 24.63 -5.73
C LYS A 146 -1.46 24.03 -5.05
N LEU A 147 -1.69 22.74 -5.20
CA LEU A 147 -2.80 22.05 -4.52
C LEU A 147 -2.65 22.08 -2.98
N ARG A 148 -1.42 21.95 -2.48
CA ARG A 148 -1.11 22.06 -1.05
C ARG A 148 -1.32 23.47 -0.53
N GLU A 149 -0.87 24.50 -1.24
CA GLU A 149 -1.10 25.92 -0.90
C GLU A 149 -2.59 26.29 -0.89
N GLN A 150 -3.39 25.64 -1.74
CA GLN A 150 -4.85 25.78 -1.75
C GLN A 150 -5.54 25.00 -0.62
N GLY A 151 -4.81 24.27 0.23
CA GLY A 151 -5.37 23.46 1.29
C GLY A 151 -6.07 22.17 0.82
N LYS A 152 -5.98 21.81 -0.47
CA LYS A 152 -6.62 20.64 -1.05
C LYS A 152 -5.92 19.33 -0.68
N ILE A 153 -4.62 19.39 -0.41
CA ILE A 153 -3.80 18.25 0.05
C ILE A 153 -2.88 18.71 1.18
N ARG A 154 -2.54 17.80 2.12
CA ARG A 154 -1.61 18.13 3.21
C ARG A 154 -0.19 17.69 2.89
N TYR A 155 -0.03 16.42 2.51
CA TYR A 155 1.28 15.78 2.29
C TYR A 155 1.37 15.14 0.92
N LEU A 156 2.60 15.05 0.42
CA LEU A 156 2.93 14.50 -0.90
C LEU A 156 3.57 13.12 -0.74
N GLY A 157 3.12 12.17 -1.55
CA GLY A 157 3.67 10.82 -1.58
C GLY A 157 3.91 10.28 -2.98
N LEU A 158 4.69 9.21 -3.04
CA LEU A 158 4.91 8.39 -4.24
C LEU A 158 4.49 6.94 -3.95
N SER A 159 3.70 6.35 -4.84
CA SER A 159 3.50 4.90 -4.89
C SER A 159 4.46 4.34 -5.93
N LEU A 160 5.42 3.54 -5.46
CA LEU A 160 6.55 3.12 -6.28
C LEU A 160 6.16 1.99 -7.23
N ASN A 161 6.89 1.88 -8.35
CA ASN A 161 6.80 0.74 -9.24
C ASN A 161 7.07 -0.57 -8.48
N ASP A 162 6.39 -1.62 -8.90
CA ASP A 162 6.60 -2.97 -8.37
C ASP A 162 8.04 -3.41 -8.61
N TYR A 163 8.69 -3.94 -7.57
CA TYR A 163 10.06 -4.47 -7.61
C TYR A 163 11.16 -3.48 -8.04
N GLN A 164 10.90 -2.17 -7.93
CA GLN A 164 11.86 -1.10 -8.26
C GLN A 164 11.95 -0.06 -7.12
N PRO A 165 12.17 -0.47 -5.86
CA PRO A 165 12.14 0.45 -4.72
C PRO A 165 13.21 1.55 -4.81
N ALA A 166 14.38 1.25 -5.37
CA ALA A 166 15.46 2.23 -5.52
C ALA A 166 15.19 3.29 -6.60
N ASN A 167 14.23 3.05 -7.52
CA ASN A 167 13.86 4.01 -8.58
C ASN A 167 12.96 5.13 -8.04
N SER A 168 13.33 5.70 -6.89
CA SER A 168 12.67 6.85 -6.23
C SER A 168 13.66 7.67 -5.39
N ILE A 169 14.88 7.19 -5.21
CA ILE A 169 15.85 7.78 -4.27
C ILE A 169 16.21 9.20 -4.67
N LYS A 170 16.32 9.51 -5.96
CA LYS A 170 16.61 10.85 -6.46
C LYS A 170 15.48 11.82 -6.09
N ALA A 171 14.21 11.44 -6.29
CA ALA A 171 13.08 12.25 -5.89
C ALA A 171 13.01 12.46 -4.38
N LEU A 172 13.30 11.43 -3.57
CA LEU A 172 13.30 11.53 -2.10
C LEU A 172 14.36 12.51 -1.61
N ARG A 173 15.57 12.48 -2.20
CA ARG A 173 16.64 13.42 -1.89
C ARG A 173 16.35 14.85 -2.34
N GLY A 174 15.41 15.06 -3.25
CA GLY A 174 14.87 16.37 -3.60
C GLY A 174 14.13 17.08 -2.47
N GLY A 175 13.77 16.37 -1.38
CA GLY A 175 13.24 16.97 -0.15
C GLY A 175 11.76 17.33 -0.15
N HIS A 176 11.01 17.02 -1.21
CA HIS A 176 9.60 17.41 -1.37
C HIS A 176 8.60 16.29 -1.03
N ILE A 177 9.05 15.04 -0.97
CA ILE A 177 8.22 13.86 -0.73
C ILE A 177 8.17 13.53 0.76
N ASP A 178 6.96 13.43 1.31
CA ASP A 178 6.72 13.18 2.73
C ASP A 178 6.55 11.68 3.05
N ALA A 179 6.07 10.90 2.09
CA ALA A 179 5.87 9.47 2.26
C ALA A 179 6.06 8.69 0.95
N VAL A 180 6.44 7.42 1.07
CA VAL A 180 6.45 6.45 -0.03
C VAL A 180 5.56 5.26 0.28
N GLN A 181 4.94 4.71 -0.76
CA GLN A 181 4.21 3.45 -0.69
C GLN A 181 4.93 2.42 -1.55
N VAL A 182 5.31 1.29 -0.96
CA VAL A 182 6.17 0.28 -1.60
C VAL A 182 5.69 -1.13 -1.27
N ILE A 183 5.87 -2.08 -2.21
CA ILE A 183 5.69 -3.50 -1.90
C ILE A 183 6.77 -3.92 -0.91
N TYR A 184 6.35 -4.46 0.24
CA TYR A 184 7.26 -5.03 1.21
C TYR A 184 6.61 -6.21 1.93
N ASN A 185 7.22 -7.38 1.79
CA ASN A 185 6.77 -8.62 2.41
C ASN A 185 7.91 -9.66 2.45
N ILE A 186 7.64 -10.87 2.96
CA ILE A 186 8.66 -11.93 3.09
C ILE A 186 9.32 -12.31 1.75
N PHE A 187 8.59 -12.20 0.63
CA PHE A 187 9.15 -12.49 -0.70
C PHE A 187 9.81 -11.26 -1.34
N GLU A 188 9.33 -10.07 -1.05
CA GLU A 188 9.87 -8.81 -1.58
C GLU A 188 10.57 -8.04 -0.46
N GLN A 189 11.90 -8.17 -0.39
CA GLN A 189 12.74 -7.61 0.66
C GLN A 189 13.66 -6.48 0.16
N ALA A 190 13.69 -6.22 -1.15
CA ALA A 190 14.57 -5.22 -1.76
C ALA A 190 14.45 -3.79 -1.16
N PRO A 191 13.31 -3.33 -0.62
CA PRO A 191 13.25 -2.04 0.07
C PRO A 191 14.25 -1.89 1.22
N GLU A 192 14.67 -2.98 1.88
CA GLU A 192 15.62 -2.95 2.99
C GLU A 192 17.03 -2.52 2.56
N ASP A 193 17.40 -2.73 1.29
CA ASP A 193 18.76 -2.53 0.81
C ASP A 193 19.11 -1.05 0.67
N GLU A 194 18.29 -0.27 -0.03
CA GLU A 194 18.56 1.15 -0.31
C GLU A 194 17.43 2.09 0.15
N LEU A 195 16.17 1.74 -0.10
CA LEU A 195 15.04 2.63 0.15
C LEU A 195 14.86 2.94 1.64
N PHE A 196 14.81 1.92 2.49
CA PHE A 196 14.57 2.11 3.93
C PHE A 196 15.70 2.89 4.62
N PRO A 197 17.01 2.65 4.33
CA PRO A 197 18.07 3.53 4.81
C PRO A 197 17.84 5.01 4.46
N VAL A 198 17.47 5.32 3.21
CA VAL A 198 17.19 6.70 2.77
C VAL A 198 15.94 7.26 3.46
N CYS A 199 14.88 6.46 3.62
CA CYS A 199 13.68 6.91 4.33
C CYS A 199 13.98 7.26 5.80
N ARG A 200 14.83 6.47 6.49
CA ARG A 200 15.27 6.79 7.86
C ARG A 200 16.12 8.06 7.90
N GLU A 201 17.10 8.19 6.99
CA GLU A 201 17.99 9.36 6.87
C GLU A 201 17.17 10.66 6.71
N LEU A 202 16.18 10.64 5.84
CA LEU A 202 15.38 11.81 5.45
C LEU A 202 14.07 11.97 6.25
N ASN A 203 13.82 11.07 7.20
CA ASN A 203 12.56 10.98 7.97
C ASN A 203 11.32 10.97 7.08
N ILE A 204 11.32 10.12 6.05
CA ILE A 204 10.20 9.90 5.12
C ILE A 204 9.35 8.75 5.62
N GLY A 205 8.01 8.94 5.63
CA GLY A 205 7.07 7.90 6.02
C GLY A 205 7.01 6.75 5.00
N VAL A 206 6.89 5.51 5.49
CA VAL A 206 6.78 4.32 4.64
C VAL A 206 5.44 3.62 4.85
N LEU A 207 4.67 3.50 3.76
CA LEU A 207 3.46 2.68 3.68
C LEU A 207 3.82 1.36 3.00
N ALA A 208 3.80 0.27 3.75
CA ALA A 208 4.06 -1.07 3.19
C ALA A 208 2.76 -1.66 2.61
N ARG A 209 2.72 -1.86 1.28
CA ARG A 209 1.60 -2.50 0.59
C ARG A 209 1.91 -3.95 0.24
N VAL A 210 0.88 -4.72 -0.10
CA VAL A 210 0.97 -6.13 -0.52
C VAL A 210 1.66 -7.04 0.53
N PRO A 211 1.35 -6.89 1.84
CA PRO A 211 2.04 -7.67 2.88
C PRO A 211 1.82 -9.17 2.76
N PHE A 212 0.75 -9.59 2.07
CA PHE A 212 0.39 -11.00 1.87
C PHE A 212 0.72 -11.53 0.46
N ASP A 213 1.49 -10.80 -0.34
CA ASP A 213 1.83 -11.19 -1.72
C ASP A 213 0.59 -11.59 -2.55
N GLU A 214 -0.41 -10.70 -2.60
CA GLU A 214 -1.72 -10.91 -3.26
C GLU A 214 -2.47 -12.16 -2.75
N GLY A 215 -2.19 -12.57 -1.53
CA GLY A 215 -2.73 -13.75 -0.88
C GLY A 215 -1.78 -14.96 -0.90
N GLY A 216 -0.65 -14.90 -1.59
CA GLY A 216 0.35 -15.96 -1.63
C GLY A 216 0.82 -16.37 -0.25
N LEU A 217 1.18 -15.40 0.59
CA LEU A 217 1.67 -15.61 1.96
C LEU A 217 0.58 -16.01 2.98
N THR A 218 -0.67 -16.18 2.54
CA THR A 218 -1.75 -16.67 3.44
C THR A 218 -1.80 -18.19 3.56
N GLY A 219 -1.15 -18.91 2.63
CA GLY A 219 -1.25 -20.37 2.53
C GLY A 219 -2.55 -20.86 1.88
N ALA A 220 -3.38 -19.95 1.37
CA ALA A 220 -4.63 -20.30 0.68
C ALA A 220 -4.42 -20.66 -0.80
N ILE A 221 -3.30 -20.22 -1.39
CA ILE A 221 -2.99 -20.48 -2.81
C ILE A 221 -2.41 -21.88 -2.96
N ARG A 222 -3.04 -22.68 -3.80
CA ARG A 222 -2.62 -24.04 -4.15
C ARG A 222 -2.34 -24.12 -5.65
N PRO A 223 -1.62 -25.15 -6.12
CA PRO A 223 -1.31 -25.31 -7.56
C PRO A 223 -2.56 -25.36 -8.45
N ASP A 224 -3.64 -25.93 -7.93
CA ASP A 224 -4.96 -26.08 -8.59
C ASP A 224 -5.93 -24.93 -8.33
N THR A 225 -5.53 -23.87 -7.60
CA THR A 225 -6.41 -22.71 -7.35
C THR A 225 -6.77 -22.02 -8.67
N VAL A 226 -8.05 -21.81 -8.89
CA VAL A 226 -8.58 -21.10 -10.07
C VAL A 226 -9.16 -19.76 -9.64
N PHE A 227 -8.84 -18.72 -10.38
CA PHE A 227 -9.40 -17.38 -10.22
C PHE A 227 -10.27 -17.03 -11.44
N PRO A 228 -11.35 -16.26 -11.27
CA PRO A 228 -12.08 -15.67 -12.41
C PRO A 228 -11.11 -14.83 -13.27
N GLU A 229 -11.31 -14.83 -14.60
CA GLU A 229 -10.45 -14.05 -15.53
C GLU A 229 -10.43 -12.54 -15.20
N SER A 230 -11.53 -12.00 -14.70
CA SER A 230 -11.65 -10.61 -14.25
C SER A 230 -10.94 -10.30 -12.94
N ASP A 231 -10.51 -11.32 -12.17
CA ASP A 231 -9.79 -11.13 -10.92
C ASP A 231 -8.29 -10.92 -11.22
N PHE A 232 -7.69 -9.87 -10.64
CA PHE A 232 -6.27 -9.57 -10.80
C PHE A 232 -5.36 -10.77 -10.50
N ARG A 233 -5.75 -11.61 -9.57
CA ARG A 233 -4.99 -12.81 -9.18
C ARG A 233 -4.87 -13.84 -10.30
N SER A 234 -5.77 -13.86 -11.29
CA SER A 234 -5.66 -14.73 -12.47
C SER A 234 -4.42 -14.36 -13.27
N PHE A 235 -4.12 -13.06 -13.39
CA PHE A 235 -2.92 -12.53 -14.02
C PHE A 235 -1.69 -12.69 -13.12
N PHE A 236 -1.80 -12.32 -11.84
CA PHE A 236 -0.68 -12.34 -10.89
C PHE A 236 -0.13 -13.76 -10.69
N PHE A 237 -1.01 -14.75 -10.57
CA PHE A 237 -0.64 -16.17 -10.36
C PHE A 237 -0.61 -17.00 -11.66
N ARG A 238 -0.35 -16.37 -12.81
CA ARG A 238 -0.25 -17.09 -14.09
C ARG A 238 1.00 -17.98 -14.19
N GLY A 239 1.00 -18.86 -15.19
CA GLY A 239 2.15 -19.74 -15.45
C GLY A 239 2.43 -20.68 -14.27
N ASP A 240 3.69 -20.82 -13.90
CA ASP A 240 4.17 -21.67 -12.82
C ASP A 240 4.21 -20.97 -11.44
N ARG A 241 3.80 -19.67 -11.37
CA ARG A 241 3.87 -18.87 -10.14
C ARG A 241 3.08 -19.48 -8.99
N ARG A 242 1.89 -20.07 -9.24
CA ARG A 242 1.12 -20.76 -8.19
C ARG A 242 1.90 -21.89 -7.55
N GLN A 243 2.57 -22.72 -8.34
CA GLN A 243 3.42 -23.81 -7.83
C GLN A 243 4.61 -23.25 -7.04
N LYS A 244 5.30 -22.24 -7.60
CA LYS A 244 6.43 -21.60 -6.93
C LYS A 244 6.06 -20.97 -5.57
N VAL A 245 4.89 -20.32 -5.50
CA VAL A 245 4.37 -19.73 -4.25
C VAL A 245 4.02 -20.85 -3.28
N PHE A 246 3.32 -21.88 -3.72
CA PHE A 246 2.94 -23.02 -2.87
C PHE A 246 4.18 -23.67 -2.24
N ASP A 247 5.21 -24.00 -3.04
CA ASP A 247 6.42 -24.66 -2.56
C ASP A 247 7.18 -23.80 -1.53
N ARG A 248 7.24 -22.47 -1.76
CA ARG A 248 7.84 -21.52 -0.82
C ARG A 248 7.06 -21.44 0.49
N VAL A 249 5.74 -21.40 0.40
CA VAL A 249 4.85 -21.30 1.56
C VAL A 249 4.88 -22.58 2.39
N GLU A 250 4.95 -23.76 1.78
CA GLU A 250 5.12 -25.03 2.52
C GLU A 250 6.43 -25.02 3.34
N ARG A 251 7.50 -24.45 2.80
CA ARG A 251 8.76 -24.26 3.56
C ARG A 251 8.61 -23.21 4.67
N LEU A 252 7.88 -22.10 4.44
CA LEU A 252 7.62 -21.09 5.47
C LEU A 252 6.83 -21.65 6.66
N LYS A 253 5.91 -22.60 6.43
CA LYS A 253 5.17 -23.25 7.51
C LYS A 253 6.07 -23.92 8.55
N LEU A 254 7.25 -24.37 8.15
CA LEU A 254 8.22 -25.00 9.04
C LEU A 254 8.86 -24.02 10.04
N LEU A 255 8.70 -22.71 9.80
CA LEU A 255 9.18 -21.64 10.69
C LEU A 255 8.10 -21.17 11.70
N LEU A 256 6.85 -21.61 11.54
CA LEU A 256 5.79 -21.23 12.46
C LEU A 256 6.08 -21.74 13.88
N ASN A 257 5.97 -20.86 14.86
CA ASN A 257 6.23 -21.11 16.27
C ASN A 257 5.48 -20.11 17.14
N HIS A 258 5.91 -19.95 18.42
CA HIS A 258 5.30 -19.01 19.36
C HIS A 258 5.42 -17.53 18.98
N GLU A 259 6.31 -17.15 18.05
CA GLU A 259 6.41 -15.79 17.56
C GLU A 259 5.32 -15.48 16.53
N ALA A 260 4.90 -16.48 15.75
CA ALA A 260 3.79 -16.39 14.80
C ALA A 260 3.18 -17.79 14.60
N MET A 261 1.89 -17.91 14.90
CA MET A 261 1.15 -19.16 14.88
C MET A 261 0.53 -19.47 13.50
N SER A 262 0.54 -18.51 12.60
CA SER A 262 -0.01 -18.65 11.26
C SER A 262 0.80 -17.87 10.22
N LEU A 263 0.69 -18.28 8.96
CA LEU A 263 1.36 -17.58 7.85
C LEU A 263 0.97 -16.11 7.71
N PRO A 264 -0.33 -15.73 7.78
CA PRO A 264 -0.70 -14.32 7.74
C PRO A 264 -0.12 -13.53 8.92
N GLU A 265 -0.10 -14.11 10.13
CA GLU A 265 0.54 -13.49 11.29
C GLU A 265 2.04 -13.29 11.06
N LEU A 266 2.74 -14.33 10.57
CA LEU A 266 4.17 -14.25 10.25
C LEU A 266 4.45 -13.15 9.22
N ALA A 267 3.65 -13.10 8.14
CA ALA A 267 3.80 -12.11 7.09
C ALA A 267 3.58 -10.67 7.61
N LEU A 268 2.55 -10.45 8.41
CA LEU A 268 2.28 -9.10 8.92
C LEU A 268 3.31 -8.68 9.97
N ARG A 269 3.68 -9.59 10.90
CA ARG A 269 4.74 -9.31 11.88
C ARG A 269 6.10 -9.08 11.22
N TYR A 270 6.41 -9.76 10.10
CA TYR A 270 7.62 -9.47 9.34
C TYR A 270 7.69 -8.00 8.93
N VAL A 271 6.64 -7.50 8.29
CA VAL A 271 6.55 -6.10 7.85
C VAL A 271 6.61 -5.13 9.04
N LEU A 272 5.85 -5.40 10.10
CA LEU A 272 5.83 -4.58 11.31
C LEU A 272 7.14 -4.63 12.11
N SER A 273 8.01 -5.61 11.86
CA SER A 273 9.31 -5.74 12.54
C SER A 273 10.41 -4.85 11.94
N ASP A 274 10.12 -4.13 10.87
CA ASP A 274 11.00 -3.07 10.38
C ASP A 274 10.54 -1.69 10.90
N ASP A 275 11.48 -0.91 11.43
CA ASP A 275 11.21 0.39 12.03
C ASP A 275 11.03 1.52 11.00
N ALA A 276 11.48 1.30 9.74
CA ALA A 276 11.20 2.23 8.64
C ALA A 276 9.70 2.27 8.29
N VAL A 277 8.97 1.16 8.51
CA VAL A 277 7.56 1.06 8.15
C VAL A 277 6.71 1.86 9.13
N SER A 278 6.03 2.89 8.65
CA SER A 278 5.08 3.69 9.44
C SER A 278 3.73 2.98 9.56
N THR A 279 3.25 2.39 8.48
CA THR A 279 2.00 1.62 8.47
C THR A 279 2.05 0.54 7.40
N VAL A 280 1.41 -0.59 7.66
CA VAL A 280 1.15 -1.64 6.66
C VAL A 280 -0.32 -1.61 6.28
N ILE A 281 -0.64 -1.75 4.99
CA ILE A 281 -2.00 -1.59 4.46
C ILE A 281 -2.55 -2.89 3.82
N PRO A 282 -2.83 -3.94 4.63
CA PRO A 282 -3.46 -5.16 4.14
C PRO A 282 -4.88 -4.91 3.67
N GLY A 283 -5.36 -5.68 2.69
CA GLY A 283 -6.76 -5.71 2.33
C GLY A 283 -7.62 -6.35 3.42
N MET A 284 -8.75 -5.71 3.78
CA MET A 284 -9.62 -6.15 4.89
C MET A 284 -11.10 -6.07 4.52
N ARG A 285 -11.54 -6.74 3.43
CA ARG A 285 -12.92 -6.67 2.92
C ARG A 285 -13.99 -7.28 3.84
N THR A 286 -13.60 -8.09 4.81
CA THR A 286 -14.51 -8.83 5.69
C THR A 286 -14.18 -8.60 7.15
N SER A 287 -15.18 -8.72 8.03
CA SER A 287 -15.02 -8.67 9.49
C SER A 287 -13.95 -9.65 10.00
N ARG A 288 -13.84 -10.83 9.39
CA ARG A 288 -12.81 -11.81 9.74
C ARG A 288 -11.40 -11.26 9.49
N ASN A 289 -11.18 -10.64 8.32
CA ASN A 289 -9.86 -10.10 7.96
C ASN A 289 -9.51 -8.89 8.83
N VAL A 290 -10.50 -8.03 9.15
CA VAL A 290 -10.33 -6.91 10.08
C VAL A 290 -9.84 -7.44 11.44
N ASN A 291 -10.58 -8.38 12.04
CA ASN A 291 -10.24 -8.93 13.35
C ASN A 291 -8.84 -9.55 13.36
N SER A 292 -8.50 -10.36 12.34
CA SER A 292 -7.20 -11.01 12.28
C SER A 292 -6.07 -10.00 12.15
N ASN A 293 -6.13 -9.12 11.13
CA ASN A 293 -5.03 -8.20 10.84
C ASN A 293 -4.78 -7.21 11.98
N ILE A 294 -5.84 -6.66 12.57
CA ILE A 294 -5.72 -5.69 13.67
C ILE A 294 -5.22 -6.36 14.96
N SER A 295 -5.60 -7.62 15.23
CA SER A 295 -5.16 -8.33 16.42
C SER A 295 -3.63 -8.47 16.52
N TRP A 296 -2.93 -8.45 15.41
CA TRP A 296 -1.46 -8.56 15.37
C TRP A 296 -0.74 -7.22 15.58
N SER A 297 -1.44 -6.11 15.66
CA SER A 297 -0.94 -4.83 16.12
C SER A 297 -0.88 -4.76 17.66
N ASP A 298 -0.20 -5.70 18.26
CA ASP A 298 -0.05 -5.87 19.71
C ASP A 298 1.29 -5.40 20.28
N GLY A 299 2.20 -4.99 19.38
CA GLY A 299 3.55 -4.53 19.72
C GLY A 299 4.61 -5.63 19.70
N ARG A 300 4.23 -6.90 19.53
CA ARG A 300 5.20 -7.98 19.35
C ARG A 300 5.89 -7.88 17.98
N ARG A 301 7.19 -8.12 17.99
CA ARG A 301 8.03 -8.14 16.79
C ARG A 301 8.70 -9.51 16.65
N LEU A 302 9.07 -9.87 15.43
CA LEU A 302 9.87 -11.08 15.21
C LEU A 302 11.29 -10.88 15.77
N SER A 303 11.85 -11.94 16.31
CA SER A 303 13.24 -11.94 16.79
C SER A 303 14.24 -11.72 15.63
N PRO A 304 15.46 -11.26 15.92
CA PRO A 304 16.52 -11.16 14.92
C PRO A 304 16.82 -12.52 14.25
N ASP A 305 16.74 -13.64 14.98
CA ASP A 305 16.91 -15.00 14.42
C ASP A 305 15.81 -15.32 13.41
N MET A 306 14.55 -15.05 13.74
CA MET A 306 13.44 -15.28 12.82
C MET A 306 13.58 -14.40 11.58
N LYS A 307 13.89 -13.11 11.73
CA LYS A 307 14.14 -12.20 10.59
C LYS A 307 15.27 -12.72 9.72
N TRP A 308 16.36 -13.18 10.30
CA TRP A 308 17.49 -13.76 9.56
C TRP A 308 17.09 -15.00 8.77
N ARG A 309 16.29 -15.91 9.37
CA ARG A 309 15.78 -17.09 8.65
C ARG A 309 14.86 -16.72 7.50
N LEU A 310 14.11 -15.62 7.62
CA LEU A 310 13.21 -15.16 6.58
C LEU A 310 13.95 -14.52 5.38
N LYS A 311 15.21 -14.07 5.55
CA LYS A 311 16.03 -13.56 4.44
C LYS A 311 16.19 -14.53 3.28
N GLN A 312 16.27 -15.84 3.54
CA GLN A 312 16.40 -16.87 2.49
C GLN A 312 15.14 -17.02 1.61
N PHE A 313 14.01 -16.38 1.97
CA PHE A 313 12.78 -16.44 1.21
C PHE A 313 12.62 -15.26 0.26
N ALA A 314 13.53 -14.29 0.28
CA ALA A 314 13.57 -13.24 -0.73
C ALA A 314 13.51 -13.86 -2.14
N TRP A 315 12.70 -13.24 -2.97
CA TRP A 315 12.47 -13.75 -4.32
C TRP A 315 12.63 -12.63 -5.32
N ASP A 316 13.75 -12.63 -6.04
CA ASP A 316 13.94 -11.71 -7.15
C ASP A 316 12.91 -12.00 -8.25
N ARG A 317 12.05 -11.02 -8.49
CA ARG A 317 10.99 -11.05 -9.50
C ARG A 317 11.17 -9.95 -10.55
N THR A 318 12.34 -9.34 -10.59
CA THR A 318 12.68 -8.32 -11.57
C THR A 318 12.53 -8.91 -12.98
N GLY A 319 11.65 -8.32 -13.79
CA GLY A 319 11.38 -8.78 -15.16
C GLY A 319 10.34 -9.91 -15.31
N GLU A 320 9.68 -10.34 -14.25
CA GLU A 320 8.59 -11.35 -14.32
C GLU A 320 7.21 -10.76 -14.72
N TRP A 321 7.12 -9.50 -15.17
CA TRP A 321 5.87 -8.80 -15.56
C TRP A 321 5.64 -8.75 -17.06
#